data_90a3877be4790e380134a3beff970bf5
#
_entry.id   90a3877be4790e380134a3beff970bf5
#
_cell.length_a   1.000
_cell.length_b   1.000
_cell.length_c   1.000
_cell.angle_alpha   90.00
_cell.angle_beta   90.00
_cell.angle_gamma   90.00
#
_symmetry.space_group_name_H-M   'P 1'
#
loop_
_entity.id
_entity.type
_entity.pdbx_description
1 polymer ?
#
loop_
_entity_poly.entity_id
_entity_poly.type
_entity_poly.pdbx_seq_one_letter_code
_entity_poly.pdbx_strand_id
1 'polypeptide(L)'
;MARPATPKLPVSKTLISEVLQRVSNAKTKAKKIEILKEYKSPALTKVLLCNFAPNIKFCFPEGKSPYTPQERPKGVDHQLLFTEQRLLEKFIAKKVNGVVYFGCSGQPRPRIQQLKKEQMWIQLLEGLHPEEAAVLDLVKDKKLTDRYKITKQNVIDAFPELRLNQDKEWRTKKNSNESYTTWDL
;
A
#
# COMPACT_ATOMS: atom_id res chain seq x y z
N MET A 1 -37.20 9.14 10.36
CA MET A 1 -36.68 10.06 9.31
C MET A 1 -35.32 9.52 8.84
N ALA A 2 -35.18 9.11 7.59
CA ALA A 2 -33.92 8.63 7.03
C ALA A 2 -32.98 9.83 6.83
N ARG A 3 -31.72 9.72 7.32
CA ARG A 3 -30.68 10.72 7.04
C ARG A 3 -30.47 10.81 5.54
N PRO A 4 -30.42 12.04 4.97
CA PRO A 4 -30.10 12.20 3.54
C PRO A 4 -28.74 11.57 3.25
N ALA A 5 -28.66 10.77 2.19
CA ALA A 5 -27.41 10.17 1.76
C ALA A 5 -26.44 11.29 1.37
N THR A 6 -25.32 11.37 2.05
CA THR A 6 -24.22 12.28 1.68
C THR A 6 -23.80 12.02 0.24
N PRO A 7 -23.65 13.04 -0.60
CA PRO A 7 -23.25 12.87 -1.99
C PRO A 7 -21.91 12.13 -2.05
N LYS A 8 -21.85 11.05 -2.83
CA LYS A 8 -20.62 10.27 -3.02
C LYS A 8 -19.60 11.11 -3.79
N LEU A 9 -18.46 11.38 -3.17
CA LEU A 9 -17.34 12.00 -3.87
C LEU A 9 -16.82 11.07 -4.97
N PRO A 10 -16.37 11.60 -6.12
CA PRO A 10 -15.74 10.80 -7.16
C PRO A 10 -14.52 10.06 -6.59
N VAL A 11 -14.25 8.85 -7.10
CA VAL A 11 -13.16 7.97 -6.63
C VAL A 11 -11.80 8.68 -6.61
N SER A 12 -11.54 9.57 -7.55
CA SER A 12 -10.30 10.36 -7.64
C SER A 12 -10.12 11.41 -6.53
N LYS A 13 -11.21 11.81 -5.87
CA LYS A 13 -11.21 12.80 -4.77
C LYS A 13 -11.40 12.18 -3.39
N THR A 14 -11.71 10.88 -3.33
CA THR A 14 -11.89 10.16 -2.07
C THR A 14 -10.53 9.72 -1.55
N LEU A 15 -10.20 10.06 -0.30
CA LEU A 15 -8.95 9.63 0.32
C LEU A 15 -8.90 8.11 0.47
N ILE A 16 -7.74 7.50 0.23
CA ILE A 16 -7.54 6.06 0.41
C ILE A 16 -7.81 5.65 1.86
N SER A 17 -7.40 6.48 2.83
CA SER A 17 -7.70 6.28 4.25
C SER A 17 -9.20 6.18 4.54
N GLU A 18 -10.02 7.01 3.90
CA GLU A 18 -11.48 6.95 4.05
C GLU A 18 -12.07 5.66 3.46
N VAL A 19 -11.59 5.23 2.29
CA VAL A 19 -12.00 3.96 1.67
C VAL A 19 -11.67 2.80 2.60
N LEU A 20 -10.44 2.73 3.13
CA LEU A 20 -10.01 1.69 4.05
C LEU A 20 -10.84 1.71 5.34
N GLN A 21 -11.18 2.89 5.86
CA GLN A 21 -12.04 3.02 7.03
C GLN A 21 -13.47 2.52 6.77
N ARG A 22 -14.05 2.81 5.60
CA ARG A 22 -15.35 2.27 5.19
C ARG A 22 -15.34 0.75 5.10
N VAL A 23 -14.28 0.17 4.51
CA VAL A 23 -14.09 -1.29 4.45
C VAL A 23 -13.94 -1.89 5.85
N SER A 24 -13.18 -1.23 6.73
CA SER A 24 -13.00 -1.67 8.12
C SER A 24 -14.33 -1.71 8.90
N ASN A 25 -15.20 -0.71 8.68
CA ASN A 25 -16.49 -0.58 9.34
C ASN A 25 -17.56 -1.55 8.80
N ALA A 26 -17.34 -2.12 7.62
CA ALA A 26 -18.29 -3.05 7.02
C ALA A 26 -18.34 -4.37 7.82
N LYS A 27 -19.56 -4.80 8.18
CA LYS A 27 -19.79 -5.97 9.05
C LYS A 27 -19.57 -7.31 8.35
N THR A 28 -19.85 -7.38 7.03
CA THR A 28 -19.80 -8.63 6.29
C THR A 28 -18.65 -8.64 5.26
N LYS A 29 -18.11 -9.83 4.97
CA LYS A 29 -17.09 -10.02 3.95
C LYS A 29 -17.55 -9.54 2.57
N ALA A 30 -18.79 -9.87 2.19
CA ALA A 30 -19.37 -9.46 0.91
C ALA A 30 -19.40 -7.92 0.77
N LYS A 31 -19.81 -7.21 1.82
CA LYS A 31 -19.85 -5.74 1.82
C LYS A 31 -18.46 -5.12 1.74
N LYS A 32 -17.44 -5.72 2.37
CA LYS A 32 -16.04 -5.28 2.25
C LYS A 32 -15.53 -5.39 0.82
N ILE A 33 -15.82 -6.51 0.17
CA ILE A 33 -15.44 -6.76 -1.24
C ILE A 33 -16.15 -5.78 -2.17
N GLU A 34 -17.44 -5.53 -1.93
CA GLU A 34 -18.24 -4.57 -2.72
C GLU A 34 -17.62 -3.16 -2.66
N ILE A 35 -17.31 -2.66 -1.46
CA ILE A 35 -16.70 -1.35 -1.26
C ILE A 35 -15.33 -1.27 -1.95
N LEU A 36 -14.48 -2.30 -1.80
CA LEU A 36 -13.18 -2.34 -2.47
C LEU A 36 -13.31 -2.26 -3.99
N LYS A 37 -14.29 -2.97 -4.58
CA LYS A 37 -14.57 -2.92 -6.02
C LYS A 37 -15.15 -1.57 -6.46
N GLU A 38 -16.05 -0.98 -5.67
CA GLU A 38 -16.66 0.32 -5.95
C GLU A 38 -15.60 1.44 -6.01
N TYR A 39 -14.63 1.43 -5.07
CA TYR A 39 -13.56 2.43 -5.00
C TYR A 39 -12.24 1.95 -5.63
N LYS A 40 -12.31 1.00 -6.57
CA LYS A 40 -11.14 0.53 -7.29
C LYS A 40 -10.40 1.70 -7.94
N SER A 41 -9.11 1.82 -7.58
CA SER A 41 -8.22 2.83 -8.16
C SER A 41 -6.78 2.29 -8.23
N PRO A 42 -5.93 2.82 -9.12
CA PRO A 42 -4.53 2.42 -9.19
C PRO A 42 -3.80 2.63 -7.86
N ALA A 43 -4.15 3.67 -7.11
CA ALA A 43 -3.56 3.95 -5.81
C ALA A 43 -3.99 2.93 -4.76
N LEU A 44 -5.28 2.63 -4.65
CA LEU A 44 -5.79 1.63 -3.71
C LEU A 44 -5.19 0.25 -4.00
N THR A 45 -5.20 -0.19 -5.24
CA THR A 45 -4.64 -1.50 -5.64
C THR A 45 -3.15 -1.58 -5.36
N LYS A 46 -2.39 -0.51 -5.60
CA LYS A 46 -0.95 -0.46 -5.31
C LYS A 46 -0.65 -0.49 -3.80
N VAL A 47 -1.38 0.25 -2.99
CA VAL A 47 -1.28 0.25 -1.52
C VAL A 47 -1.55 -1.16 -0.97
N LEU A 48 -2.63 -1.80 -1.42
CA LEU A 48 -2.96 -3.16 -1.00
C LEU A 48 -1.94 -4.19 -1.49
N LEU A 49 -1.45 -4.06 -2.72
CA LEU A 49 -0.38 -4.90 -3.24
C LEU A 49 0.89 -4.79 -2.38
N CYS A 50 1.34 -3.58 -2.08
CA CYS A 50 2.53 -3.34 -1.26
C CYS A 50 2.40 -3.94 0.14
N ASN A 51 1.20 -3.88 0.74
CA ASN A 51 0.97 -4.43 2.08
C ASN A 51 0.91 -5.97 2.09
N PHE A 52 0.18 -6.57 1.15
CA PHE A 52 -0.15 -8.00 1.20
C PHE A 52 0.75 -8.92 0.36
N ALA A 53 1.51 -8.37 -0.60
CA ALA A 53 2.44 -9.16 -1.40
C ALA A 53 3.72 -9.46 -0.59
N PRO A 54 4.06 -10.74 -0.35
CA PRO A 54 5.23 -11.11 0.46
C PRO A 54 6.56 -10.85 -0.28
N ASN A 55 6.51 -10.81 -1.60
CA ASN A 55 7.66 -10.58 -2.46
C ASN A 55 7.98 -9.09 -2.72
N ILE A 56 7.20 -8.18 -2.14
CA ILE A 56 7.42 -6.75 -2.20
C ILE A 56 7.80 -6.23 -0.81
N LYS A 57 8.86 -5.43 -0.73
CA LYS A 57 9.31 -4.77 0.50
C LYS A 57 9.66 -3.31 0.22
N PHE A 58 9.43 -2.43 1.19
CA PHE A 58 9.95 -1.06 1.14
C PHE A 58 11.43 -1.05 1.49
N CYS A 59 12.19 -0.16 0.85
CA CYS A 59 13.62 0.01 1.04
C CYS A 59 13.94 0.94 2.24
N PHE A 60 13.16 0.83 3.33
CA PHE A 60 13.30 1.64 4.54
C PHE A 60 13.33 0.75 5.77
N PRO A 61 13.92 1.21 6.89
CA PRO A 61 13.87 0.53 8.16
C PRO A 61 12.43 0.44 8.67
N GLU A 62 12.16 -0.56 9.50
CA GLU A 62 10.89 -0.68 10.21
C GLU A 62 10.74 0.42 11.27
N GLY A 63 9.50 0.77 11.59
CA GLY A 63 9.17 1.78 12.57
C GLY A 63 8.59 3.04 11.94
N LYS A 64 8.20 3.99 12.80
CA LYS A 64 7.58 5.24 12.36
C LYS A 64 8.56 6.10 11.57
N SER A 65 8.13 6.57 10.40
CA SER A 65 8.94 7.50 9.60
C SER A 65 9.05 8.88 10.26
N PRO A 66 10.23 9.53 10.21
CA PRO A 66 10.46 10.83 10.85
C PRO A 66 9.94 11.98 9.95
N TYR A 67 8.63 12.12 9.82
CA TYR A 67 8.00 13.21 9.08
C TYR A 67 7.08 14.04 10.00
N THR A 68 6.86 15.30 9.65
CA THR A 68 5.96 16.20 10.37
C THR A 68 4.63 16.28 9.61
N PRO A 69 3.52 15.72 10.14
CA PRO A 69 2.22 15.82 9.50
C PRO A 69 1.79 17.28 9.37
N GLN A 70 1.35 17.68 8.19
CA GLN A 70 0.80 19.02 7.99
C GLN A 70 -0.72 18.99 8.25
N GLU A 71 -1.16 19.62 9.32
CA GLU A 71 -2.58 19.74 9.67
C GLU A 71 -3.23 20.83 8.80
N ARG A 72 -3.70 20.45 7.61
CA ARG A 72 -4.47 21.33 6.71
C ARG A 72 -5.85 20.72 6.47
N PRO A 73 -6.89 21.54 6.21
CA PRO A 73 -8.21 21.04 5.86
C PRO A 73 -8.18 20.11 4.64
N LYS A 74 -9.07 19.13 4.61
CA LYS A 74 -9.18 18.18 3.48
C LYS A 74 -9.44 18.93 2.17
N GLY A 75 -8.69 18.58 1.15
CA GLY A 75 -8.87 19.11 -0.20
C GLY A 75 -8.24 20.48 -0.46
N VAL A 76 -7.54 21.04 0.53
CA VAL A 76 -6.78 22.29 0.38
C VAL A 76 -5.30 21.96 0.51
N ASP A 77 -4.53 22.21 -0.54
CA ASP A 77 -3.06 22.15 -0.58
C ASP A 77 -2.40 20.80 -0.20
N HIS A 78 -3.15 19.69 -0.18
CA HIS A 78 -2.59 18.37 -0.04
C HIS A 78 -2.42 17.69 -1.40
N GLN A 79 -1.29 17.03 -1.57
CA GLN A 79 -1.12 16.07 -2.65
C GLN A 79 -2.00 14.86 -2.38
N LEU A 80 -2.64 14.34 -3.42
CA LEU A 80 -3.48 13.15 -3.32
C LEU A 80 -2.63 11.91 -3.58
N LEU A 81 -2.72 10.92 -2.70
CA LEU A 81 -2.07 9.63 -2.91
C LEU A 81 -2.50 8.98 -4.23
N PHE A 82 -3.70 9.29 -4.71
CA PHE A 82 -4.19 8.89 -6.03
C PHE A 82 -3.25 9.32 -7.16
N THR A 83 -2.69 10.51 -7.09
CA THR A 83 -1.74 11.04 -8.09
C THR A 83 -0.33 10.56 -7.81
N GLU A 84 0.10 10.62 -6.53
CA GLU A 84 1.48 10.36 -6.10
C GLU A 84 1.84 8.87 -6.03
N GLN A 85 0.87 7.97 -6.20
CA GLN A 85 1.09 6.52 -6.17
C GLN A 85 2.21 6.02 -7.12
N ARG A 86 2.55 6.80 -8.15
CA ARG A 86 3.64 6.47 -9.08
C ARG A 86 5.02 6.54 -8.42
N LEU A 87 5.17 7.43 -7.42
CA LEU A 87 6.43 7.57 -6.67
C LEU A 87 6.73 6.35 -5.81
N LEU A 88 5.70 5.60 -5.37
CA LEU A 88 5.89 4.40 -4.54
C LEU A 88 6.85 3.39 -5.18
N GLU A 89 6.89 3.35 -6.51
CA GLU A 89 7.80 2.45 -7.23
C GLU A 89 9.29 2.75 -7.01
N LYS A 90 9.62 3.97 -6.59
CA LYS A 90 11.00 4.35 -6.27
C LYS A 90 11.47 3.82 -4.91
N PHE A 91 10.51 3.48 -4.05
CA PHE A 91 10.73 3.13 -2.66
C PHE A 91 10.62 1.64 -2.36
N ILE A 92 10.19 0.84 -3.32
CA ILE A 92 9.94 -0.58 -3.14
C ILE A 92 10.92 -1.44 -3.94
N ALA A 93 11.20 -2.61 -3.40
CA ALA A 93 11.91 -3.68 -4.06
C ALA A 93 11.02 -4.92 -4.16
N LYS A 94 11.10 -5.62 -5.29
CA LYS A 94 10.39 -6.87 -5.56
C LYS A 94 11.39 -7.99 -5.79
N LYS A 95 11.22 -9.11 -5.09
CA LYS A 95 12.01 -10.31 -5.30
C LYS A 95 11.30 -11.26 -6.27
N VAL A 96 11.95 -11.62 -7.36
CA VAL A 96 11.45 -12.57 -8.36
C VAL A 96 12.55 -13.59 -8.65
N ASN A 97 12.28 -14.86 -8.42
CA ASN A 97 13.23 -15.98 -8.65
C ASN A 97 14.61 -15.76 -7.99
N GLY A 98 14.62 -15.20 -6.77
CA GLY A 98 15.86 -14.92 -6.03
C GLY A 98 16.52 -13.58 -6.39
N VAL A 99 16.14 -12.94 -7.50
CA VAL A 99 16.70 -11.65 -7.94
C VAL A 99 15.86 -10.50 -7.40
N VAL A 100 16.53 -9.44 -6.94
CA VAL A 100 15.87 -8.22 -6.43
C VAL A 100 15.78 -7.18 -7.53
N TYR A 101 14.57 -6.72 -7.79
CA TYR A 101 14.26 -5.65 -8.74
C TYR A 101 13.69 -4.46 -7.98
N PHE A 102 14.10 -3.24 -8.34
CA PHE A 102 13.50 -2.03 -7.79
C PHE A 102 12.19 -1.70 -8.52
N GLY A 103 11.12 -1.44 -7.77
CA GLY A 103 9.77 -1.21 -8.31
C GLY A 103 8.89 -2.47 -8.36
N CYS A 104 7.62 -2.27 -8.71
CA CYS A 104 6.63 -3.36 -8.83
C CYS A 104 6.73 -4.14 -10.14
N SER A 105 7.29 -3.53 -11.20
CA SER A 105 7.27 -4.07 -12.55
C SER A 105 8.19 -5.29 -12.75
N GLY A 106 9.15 -5.51 -11.82
CA GLY A 106 10.15 -6.57 -11.97
C GLY A 106 11.16 -6.30 -13.10
N GLN A 107 11.21 -5.05 -13.61
CA GLN A 107 12.23 -4.63 -14.59
C GLN A 107 13.41 -3.95 -13.88
N PRO A 108 14.65 -4.10 -14.39
CA PRO A 108 15.79 -3.43 -13.81
C PRO A 108 15.61 -1.90 -13.88
N ARG A 109 15.72 -1.24 -12.75
CA ARG A 109 15.73 0.22 -12.64
C ARG A 109 17.00 0.69 -11.97
N PRO A 110 17.49 1.89 -12.28
CA PRO A 110 18.69 2.43 -11.64
C PRO A 110 18.45 2.54 -10.12
N ARG A 111 19.45 2.15 -9.35
CA ARG A 111 19.42 2.27 -7.88
C ARG A 111 19.54 3.74 -7.50
N ILE A 112 18.53 4.26 -6.82
CA ILE A 112 18.58 5.59 -6.20
C ILE A 112 19.39 5.47 -4.89
N GLN A 113 20.26 6.44 -4.61
CA GLN A 113 20.99 6.50 -3.34
C GLN A 113 20.01 6.51 -2.16
N GLN A 114 20.37 5.82 -1.07
CA GLN A 114 19.49 5.63 0.08
C GLN A 114 19.05 6.96 0.70
N LEU A 115 19.97 7.87 0.95
CA LEU A 115 19.67 9.20 1.50
C LEU A 115 18.65 9.96 0.65
N LYS A 116 18.79 9.92 -0.69
CA LYS A 116 17.86 10.56 -1.60
C LYS A 116 16.48 9.92 -1.55
N LYS A 117 16.39 8.57 -1.41
CA LYS A 117 15.11 7.88 -1.22
C LYS A 117 14.42 8.32 0.05
N GLU A 118 15.15 8.39 1.16
CA GLU A 118 14.63 8.81 2.47
C GLU A 118 14.10 10.24 2.42
N GLN A 119 14.84 11.17 1.84
CA GLN A 119 14.39 12.55 1.64
C GLN A 119 13.10 12.62 0.81
N MET A 120 13.06 11.91 -0.33
CA MET A 120 11.87 11.86 -1.18
C MET A 120 10.67 11.20 -0.48
N TRP A 121 10.91 10.21 0.39
CA TRP A 121 9.86 9.56 1.18
C TRP A 121 9.27 10.53 2.20
N ILE A 122 10.11 11.24 2.96
CA ILE A 122 9.67 12.24 3.92
C ILE A 122 8.87 13.34 3.21
N GLN A 123 9.39 13.88 2.10
CA GLN A 123 8.68 14.89 1.30
C GLN A 123 7.30 14.40 0.81
N LEU A 124 7.22 13.14 0.38
CA LEU A 124 5.93 12.54 -0.01
C LEU A 124 4.96 12.51 1.17
N LEU A 125 5.39 12.02 2.34
CA LEU A 125 4.53 11.92 3.52
C LEU A 125 4.07 13.30 4.03
N GLU A 126 4.93 14.30 3.99
CA GLU A 126 4.61 15.68 4.39
C GLU A 126 3.68 16.38 3.40
N GLY A 127 3.74 16.02 2.12
CA GLY A 127 2.85 16.56 1.09
C GLY A 127 1.45 15.95 1.10
N LEU A 128 1.28 14.74 1.63
CA LEU A 128 0.00 14.03 1.69
C LEU A 128 -0.86 14.50 2.87
N HIS A 129 -2.18 14.21 2.75
CA HIS A 129 -3.07 14.33 3.91
C HIS A 129 -2.56 13.44 5.06
N PRO A 130 -2.57 13.90 6.33
CA PRO A 130 -2.01 13.16 7.47
C PRO A 130 -2.50 11.70 7.60
N GLU A 131 -3.77 11.44 7.32
CA GLU A 131 -4.31 10.09 7.34
C GLU A 131 -3.80 9.21 6.19
N GLU A 132 -3.55 9.77 5.00
CA GLU A 132 -2.93 9.02 3.89
C GLU A 132 -1.45 8.75 4.15
N ALA A 133 -0.73 9.71 4.73
CA ALA A 133 0.64 9.51 5.17
C ALA A 133 0.74 8.39 6.22
N ALA A 134 -0.18 8.38 7.20
CA ALA A 134 -0.25 7.30 8.19
C ALA A 134 -0.57 5.93 7.57
N VAL A 135 -1.42 5.88 6.54
CA VAL A 135 -1.68 4.64 5.78
C VAL A 135 -0.39 4.14 5.12
N LEU A 136 0.37 5.02 4.46
CA LEU A 136 1.63 4.62 3.81
C LEU A 136 2.68 4.15 4.82
N ASP A 137 2.77 4.76 5.98
CA ASP A 137 3.70 4.35 7.03
C ASP A 137 3.36 2.95 7.57
N LEU A 138 2.07 2.63 7.75
CA LEU A 138 1.61 1.28 8.09
C LEU A 138 1.90 0.27 6.97
N VAL A 139 1.68 0.65 5.72
CA VAL A 139 1.91 -0.22 4.55
C VAL A 139 3.40 -0.52 4.37
N LYS A 140 4.28 0.42 4.68
CA LYS A 140 5.73 0.25 4.68
C LYS A 140 6.15 -0.93 5.56
N ASP A 141 5.55 -1.05 6.74
CA ASP A 141 5.81 -2.10 7.72
C ASP A 141 4.86 -3.31 7.60
N LYS A 142 3.98 -3.33 6.57
CA LYS A 142 2.94 -4.36 6.38
C LYS A 142 1.95 -4.50 7.54
N LYS A 143 1.73 -3.42 8.27
CA LYS A 143 0.86 -3.34 9.47
C LYS A 143 -0.51 -2.72 9.20
N LEU A 144 -0.96 -2.70 7.93
CA LEU A 144 -2.26 -2.12 7.58
C LEU A 144 -3.42 -2.82 8.32
N THR A 145 -3.29 -4.13 8.57
CA THR A 145 -4.27 -4.93 9.29
C THR A 145 -4.43 -4.54 10.76
N ASP A 146 -3.44 -3.90 11.36
CA ASP A 146 -3.47 -3.49 12.78
C ASP A 146 -4.47 -2.33 12.99
N ARG A 147 -4.58 -1.45 12.00
CA ARG A 147 -5.52 -0.32 12.04
C ARG A 147 -6.84 -0.62 11.33
N TYR A 148 -6.80 -1.35 10.21
CA TYR A 148 -7.97 -1.60 9.36
C TYR A 148 -8.28 -3.10 9.31
N LYS A 149 -9.54 -3.46 9.56
CA LYS A 149 -10.01 -4.86 9.57
C LYS A 149 -10.14 -5.43 8.14
N ILE A 150 -9.03 -5.42 7.38
CA ILE A 150 -8.94 -5.90 6.01
C ILE A 150 -7.98 -7.08 5.97
N THR A 151 -8.42 -8.23 5.47
CA THR A 151 -7.58 -9.44 5.35
C THR A 151 -7.07 -9.62 3.93
N LYS A 152 -5.94 -10.34 3.77
CA LYS A 152 -5.42 -10.73 2.46
C LYS A 152 -6.50 -11.40 1.60
N GLN A 153 -7.36 -12.24 2.19
CA GLN A 153 -8.42 -12.93 1.47
C GLN A 153 -9.48 -11.96 0.92
N ASN A 154 -9.83 -10.89 1.65
CA ASN A 154 -10.75 -9.87 1.14
C ASN A 154 -10.18 -9.17 -0.09
N VAL A 155 -8.87 -8.95 -0.12
CA VAL A 155 -8.19 -8.31 -1.26
C VAL A 155 -8.11 -9.25 -2.46
N ILE A 156 -7.83 -10.54 -2.25
CA ILE A 156 -7.81 -11.56 -3.31
C ILE A 156 -9.19 -11.68 -3.98
N ASP A 157 -10.25 -11.73 -3.17
CA ASP A 157 -11.62 -11.87 -3.67
C ASP A 157 -12.11 -10.58 -4.38
N ALA A 158 -11.59 -9.40 -3.95
CA ALA A 158 -11.90 -8.13 -4.59
C ALA A 158 -11.10 -7.91 -5.89
N PHE A 159 -9.81 -8.26 -5.87
CA PHE A 159 -8.84 -7.98 -6.92
C PHE A 159 -8.00 -9.22 -7.27
N PRO A 160 -8.58 -10.23 -7.94
CA PRO A 160 -7.85 -11.45 -8.32
C PRO A 160 -6.68 -11.16 -9.26
N GLU A 161 -6.73 -10.05 -10.00
CA GLU A 161 -5.65 -9.60 -10.88
C GLU A 161 -4.33 -9.27 -10.14
N LEU A 162 -4.36 -9.01 -8.85
CA LEU A 162 -3.15 -8.77 -8.05
C LEU A 162 -2.32 -10.02 -7.80
N ARG A 163 -2.86 -11.20 -8.13
CA ARG A 163 -2.18 -12.52 -8.06
C ARG A 163 -1.46 -12.79 -6.73
N LEU A 164 -2.04 -12.34 -5.61
CA LEU A 164 -1.46 -12.50 -4.28
C LEU A 164 -1.36 -13.96 -3.82
N ASN A 165 -1.98 -14.89 -4.53
CA ASN A 165 -1.94 -16.35 -4.25
C ASN A 165 -0.78 -17.08 -4.93
N GLN A 166 -0.10 -16.49 -5.93
CA GLN A 166 0.97 -17.15 -6.66
C GLN A 166 2.19 -17.49 -5.79
N ASP A 167 2.28 -16.87 -4.60
CA ASP A 167 3.36 -17.13 -3.65
C ASP A 167 3.28 -18.53 -2.99
N LYS A 168 2.13 -19.22 -3.02
CA LYS A 168 2.00 -20.58 -2.48
C LYS A 168 2.75 -21.62 -3.34
N GLU A 169 2.71 -21.48 -4.67
CA GLU A 169 3.45 -22.38 -5.56
C GLU A 169 4.97 -22.19 -5.45
N TRP A 170 5.38 -20.98 -5.13
CA TRP A 170 6.80 -20.65 -5.01
C TRP A 170 7.44 -21.19 -3.72
N ARG A 171 6.67 -21.23 -2.60
CA ARG A 171 7.14 -21.81 -1.32
C ARG A 171 7.20 -23.32 -1.33
N THR A 172 6.38 -23.99 -2.11
CA THR A 172 6.33 -25.47 -2.19
C THR A 172 7.45 -26.09 -3.02
N LYS A 173 8.18 -25.30 -3.83
CA LYS A 173 9.33 -25.79 -4.63
C LYS A 173 10.70 -25.53 -3.99
N LYS A 174 10.78 -24.99 -2.76
CA LYS A 174 12.04 -24.84 -2.04
C LYS A 174 12.33 -26.08 -1.22
N ASN A 175 13.32 -26.86 -1.69
CA ASN A 175 13.98 -27.87 -0.89
C ASN A 175 14.55 -27.26 0.40
N SER A 176 14.45 -28.00 1.49
CA SER A 176 14.64 -27.67 2.89
C SER A 176 16.05 -27.28 3.36
N ASN A 177 16.88 -26.62 2.55
CA ASN A 177 18.29 -26.38 2.93
C ASN A 177 18.87 -24.99 2.57
N GLU A 178 18.08 -23.94 2.52
CA GLU A 178 18.66 -22.60 2.45
C GLU A 178 18.19 -21.72 3.60
N SER A 179 19.15 -21.40 4.48
CA SER A 179 19.04 -20.42 5.54
C SER A 179 18.56 -19.06 5.01
N TYR A 180 17.67 -18.43 5.77
CA TYR A 180 17.18 -17.07 5.50
C TYR A 180 18.36 -16.10 5.50
N THR A 181 18.81 -15.70 4.34
CA THR A 181 19.70 -14.56 4.22
C THR A 181 18.90 -13.28 4.47
N THR A 182 19.24 -12.59 5.54
CA THR A 182 18.89 -11.19 5.80
C THR A 182 19.11 -10.38 4.53
N TRP A 183 18.19 -9.47 4.25
CA TRP A 183 18.30 -8.51 3.17
C TRP A 183 19.41 -7.52 3.51
N ASP A 184 20.63 -7.80 3.12
CA ASP A 184 21.66 -6.78 3.06
C ASP A 184 21.37 -5.89 1.84
N LEU A 185 20.88 -4.68 2.14
CA LEU A 185 20.62 -3.61 1.17
C LEU A 185 21.79 -2.64 1.15
#